data_f3fcd5c788f87172c92a2170e39045fd
#
_entry.id   f3fcd5c788f87172c92a2170e39045fd
#
_cell.length_a   1.000
_cell.length_b   1.000
_cell.length_c   1.000
_cell.angle_alpha   90.00
_cell.angle_beta   90.00
_cell.angle_gamma   90.00
#
_symmetry.space_group_name_H-M   'P 1'
#
loop_
_entity.id
_entity.type
_entity.pdbx_description
1 polymer ?
#
loop_
_entity_poly.entity_id
_entity_poly.type
_entity_poly.pdbx_seq_one_letter_code
_entity_poly.pdbx_strand_id
1 'polypeptide(L)'
;MNKFYFNTRKTSEQLVENISPEIACLQSNYFASPAKWHLAHTTWFFEEVILKKFFPKYRQFDNRFNYLFNSYYESLKGYFPRNKRGLIFSPSFNEVMNYRKHVDDFFTKIIQKNSKDFLKINKLLILGCHHEQQHQELLLMDLKNLFFQIPINHYLKKKVSSNKDSNFISPKYYDFEKGQYFFGAKNDENFVYDNERNGHYIYLDKFKISKYLVTNAEYLEFISDNGYKNFKFWLSDGFDWIKKNNISSPLYWIKHKNKFYEFTINGFSELNLDLPVTHISYYEADAFARWSGKRLPTEYEWELSSKNFGISGNFLESCNYHTISEKENHSFCGNAWNWTSSYYIPYPGFKPFKGILAEYNNKFMANQLVLRGGSCLTPKSHYRHTYRNFFYPHDRWQMSSIRLAI
;
A
#
# COMPACT_ATOMS: atom_id res chain seq x y z
N MET A 1 3.14 24.15 -2.01
CA MET A 1 4.36 23.35 -2.18
C MET A 1 5.04 23.04 -0.85
N ASN A 2 5.53 24.04 -0.13
CA ASN A 2 6.25 23.87 1.15
C ASN A 2 5.47 23.06 2.16
N LYS A 3 4.17 23.39 2.33
CA LYS A 3 3.31 22.72 3.31
C LYS A 3 3.16 21.23 3.03
N PHE A 4 3.05 20.82 1.75
CA PHE A 4 2.92 19.41 1.37
C PHE A 4 4.20 18.63 1.69
N TYR A 5 5.38 19.17 1.33
CA TYR A 5 6.66 18.55 1.66
C TYR A 5 6.83 18.37 3.17
N PHE A 6 6.78 19.47 3.93
CA PHE A 6 7.05 19.39 5.37
C PHE A 6 6.00 18.56 6.13
N ASN A 7 4.74 18.60 5.71
CA ASN A 7 3.72 17.73 6.30
C ASN A 7 4.02 16.25 6.03
N THR A 8 4.42 15.89 4.80
CA THR A 8 4.79 14.50 4.45
C THR A 8 5.97 14.03 5.30
N ARG A 9 7.02 14.85 5.41
CA ARG A 9 8.21 14.55 6.23
C ARG A 9 7.85 14.35 7.71
N LYS A 10 7.08 15.28 8.26
CA LYS A 10 6.61 15.22 9.65
C LYS A 10 5.76 13.99 9.91
N THR A 11 4.85 13.63 9.01
CA THR A 11 4.04 12.42 9.14
C THR A 11 4.92 11.17 9.24
N SER A 12 5.94 11.04 8.39
CA SER A 12 6.86 9.90 8.46
C SER A 12 7.58 9.79 9.81
N GLU A 13 7.97 10.91 10.40
CA GLU A 13 8.61 10.95 11.72
C GLU A 13 7.63 10.59 12.84
N GLN A 14 6.40 11.08 12.77
CA GLN A 14 5.34 10.75 13.75
C GLN A 14 4.99 9.26 13.77
N LEU A 15 5.10 8.56 12.63
CA LEU A 15 4.86 7.11 12.57
C LEU A 15 5.90 6.29 13.35
N VAL A 16 7.06 6.86 13.65
CA VAL A 16 8.15 6.18 14.37
C VAL A 16 8.49 6.81 15.71
N GLU A 17 7.78 7.86 16.16
CA GLU A 17 8.13 8.59 17.38
C GLU A 17 8.11 7.73 18.66
N ASN A 18 7.28 6.66 18.67
CA ASN A 18 7.17 5.73 19.77
C ASN A 18 7.93 4.41 19.54
N ILE A 19 8.81 4.37 18.52
CA ILE A 19 9.62 3.21 18.18
C ILE A 19 11.04 3.40 18.71
N SER A 20 11.55 2.44 19.49
CA SER A 20 12.93 2.53 19.93
C SER A 20 13.92 2.40 18.76
N PRO A 21 15.13 2.99 18.85
CA PRO A 21 16.17 2.86 17.84
C PRO A 21 16.49 1.41 17.47
N GLU A 22 16.45 0.50 18.44
CA GLU A 22 16.71 -0.93 18.26
C GLU A 22 15.62 -1.56 17.38
N ILE A 23 14.35 -1.32 17.69
CA ILE A 23 13.21 -1.82 16.91
C ILE A 23 13.24 -1.23 15.49
N ALA A 24 13.55 0.05 15.35
CA ALA A 24 13.64 0.72 14.06
C ALA A 24 14.70 0.13 13.11
N CYS A 25 15.68 -0.63 13.65
CA CYS A 25 16.74 -1.30 12.91
C CYS A 25 16.39 -2.74 12.48
N LEU A 26 15.33 -3.34 13.03
CA LEU A 26 14.98 -4.73 12.77
C LEU A 26 14.27 -4.92 11.44
N GLN A 27 14.56 -6.03 10.78
CA GLN A 27 13.90 -6.49 9.56
C GLN A 27 13.09 -7.75 9.85
N SER A 28 11.79 -7.71 9.63
CA SER A 28 10.89 -8.83 9.94
C SER A 28 10.97 -9.98 8.93
N ASN A 29 11.27 -9.68 7.67
CA ASN A 29 11.27 -10.68 6.62
C ASN A 29 12.12 -10.20 5.41
N TYR A 30 12.45 -11.12 4.48
CA TYR A 30 13.24 -10.83 3.27
C TYR A 30 12.59 -9.80 2.33
N PHE A 31 11.26 -9.67 2.35
CA PHE A 31 10.49 -8.70 1.56
C PHE A 31 10.26 -7.36 2.27
N ALA A 32 10.40 -7.32 3.59
CA ALA A 32 10.24 -6.13 4.41
C ALA A 32 11.53 -5.29 4.48
N SER A 33 11.43 -4.11 5.07
CA SER A 33 12.59 -3.25 5.35
C SER A 33 12.49 -2.69 6.77
N PRO A 34 13.63 -2.42 7.44
CA PRO A 34 13.63 -1.72 8.72
C PRO A 34 12.99 -0.32 8.61
N ALA A 35 12.32 0.14 9.66
CA ALA A 35 11.75 1.50 9.71
C ALA A 35 12.83 2.56 9.43
N LYS A 36 14.02 2.38 9.98
CA LYS A 36 15.21 3.20 9.70
C LYS A 36 15.52 3.30 8.21
N TRP A 37 15.41 2.19 7.48
CA TRP A 37 15.68 2.15 6.05
C TRP A 37 14.66 2.96 5.25
N HIS A 38 13.36 2.87 5.58
CA HIS A 38 12.32 3.66 4.92
C HIS A 38 12.58 5.16 5.05
N LEU A 39 12.90 5.63 6.26
CA LEU A 39 13.19 7.04 6.51
C LEU A 39 14.44 7.54 5.76
N ALA A 40 15.47 6.72 5.72
CA ALA A 40 16.70 7.05 5.01
C ALA A 40 16.50 7.02 3.48
N HIS A 41 15.77 6.02 2.95
CA HIS A 41 15.52 5.86 1.52
C HIS A 41 14.71 7.03 0.95
N THR A 42 13.65 7.47 1.63
CA THR A 42 12.86 8.61 1.18
C THR A 42 13.66 9.91 1.23
N THR A 43 14.55 10.06 2.22
CA THR A 43 15.48 11.19 2.29
C THR A 43 16.51 11.15 1.16
N TRP A 44 17.10 9.98 0.90
CA TRP A 44 18.01 9.74 -0.22
C TRP A 44 17.37 10.09 -1.57
N PHE A 45 16.08 9.80 -1.75
CA PHE A 45 15.37 10.16 -2.98
C PHE A 45 15.38 11.67 -3.22
N PHE A 46 15.06 12.47 -2.21
CA PHE A 46 15.10 13.93 -2.33
C PHE A 46 16.53 14.45 -2.55
N GLU A 47 17.51 13.91 -1.85
CA GLU A 47 18.91 14.28 -2.00
C GLU A 47 19.43 13.98 -3.41
N GLU A 48 19.28 12.74 -3.88
CA GLU A 48 19.82 12.26 -5.14
C GLU A 48 19.11 12.86 -6.35
N VAL A 49 17.76 12.87 -6.33
CA VAL A 49 16.96 13.25 -7.50
C VAL A 49 16.84 14.77 -7.64
N ILE A 50 16.93 15.52 -6.53
CA ILE A 50 16.70 16.96 -6.54
C ILE A 50 17.96 17.72 -6.13
N LEU A 51 18.47 17.54 -4.90
CA LEU A 51 19.50 18.43 -4.37
C LEU A 51 20.82 18.32 -5.13
N LYS A 52 21.32 17.14 -5.34
CA LYS A 52 22.56 16.91 -6.10
C LYS A 52 22.46 17.37 -7.55
N LYS A 53 21.28 17.22 -8.15
CA LYS A 53 21.05 17.54 -9.56
C LYS A 53 20.93 19.05 -9.83
N PHE A 54 20.24 19.79 -8.97
CA PHE A 54 19.88 21.19 -9.23
C PHE A 54 20.67 22.20 -8.39
N PHE A 55 21.43 21.74 -7.38
CA PHE A 55 22.17 22.61 -6.47
C PHE A 55 23.63 22.21 -6.37
N PRO A 56 24.51 22.69 -7.27
CA PRO A 56 25.94 22.30 -7.31
C PRO A 56 26.73 22.62 -6.03
N LYS A 57 26.23 23.54 -5.19
CA LYS A 57 26.84 23.88 -3.90
C LYS A 57 26.33 23.01 -2.74
N TYR A 58 25.36 22.12 -3.00
CA TYR A 58 24.89 21.18 -1.99
C TYR A 58 25.99 20.19 -1.63
N ARG A 59 26.21 19.99 -0.34
CA ARG A 59 27.14 18.98 0.17
C ARG A 59 26.35 17.76 0.63
N GLN A 60 26.60 16.65 -0.01
CA GLN A 60 26.00 15.37 0.36
C GLN A 60 26.35 15.00 1.80
N PHE A 61 25.39 14.42 2.52
CA PHE A 61 25.57 14.05 3.92
C PHE A 61 26.59 12.92 4.10
N ASP A 62 26.44 11.82 3.33
CA ASP A 62 27.36 10.68 3.33
C ASP A 62 27.32 9.93 2.00
N ASN A 63 28.48 9.75 1.36
CA ASN A 63 28.58 9.09 0.05
C ASN A 63 28.13 7.62 0.06
N ARG A 64 28.24 6.92 1.20
CA ARG A 64 27.82 5.52 1.36
C ARG A 64 26.30 5.35 1.19
N PHE A 65 25.52 6.41 1.44
CA PHE A 65 24.06 6.37 1.40
C PHE A 65 23.52 6.15 -0.01
N ASN A 66 24.29 6.46 -1.05
CA ASN A 66 23.92 6.13 -2.42
C ASN A 66 23.76 4.62 -2.65
N TYR A 67 24.59 3.80 -2.02
CA TYR A 67 24.50 2.36 -2.10
C TYR A 67 23.53 1.77 -1.07
N LEU A 68 23.58 2.24 0.16
CA LEU A 68 22.81 1.68 1.28
C LEU A 68 21.31 1.93 1.16
N PHE A 69 20.91 3.09 0.63
CA PHE A 69 19.52 3.53 0.58
C PHE A 69 18.93 3.62 -0.84
N ASN A 70 19.69 3.28 -1.86
CA ASN A 70 19.14 2.96 -3.17
C ASN A 70 18.33 1.64 -3.07
N SER A 71 17.10 1.60 -3.60
CA SER A 71 16.25 0.41 -3.53
C SER A 71 16.44 -0.55 -4.70
N TYR A 72 16.54 -0.03 -5.94
CA TYR A 72 16.56 -0.83 -7.16
C TYR A 72 17.02 -0.06 -8.41
N TYR A 73 17.51 1.16 -8.26
CA TYR A 73 17.96 1.97 -9.41
C TYR A 73 19.35 1.51 -9.88
N GLU A 74 19.38 0.64 -10.88
CA GLU A 74 20.62 0.11 -11.47
C GLU A 74 21.47 1.20 -12.13
N SER A 75 20.81 2.22 -12.67
CA SER A 75 21.49 3.40 -13.27
C SER A 75 22.42 4.16 -12.30
N LEU A 76 22.29 3.91 -10.99
CA LEU A 76 23.11 4.52 -9.93
C LEU A 76 24.24 3.61 -9.42
N LYS A 77 24.69 2.64 -10.19
CA LYS A 77 25.82 1.74 -9.87
C LYS A 77 25.58 0.82 -8.66
N GLY A 78 24.38 0.27 -8.56
CA GLY A 78 24.07 -0.78 -7.60
C GLY A 78 23.36 -0.29 -6.33
N TYR A 79 22.88 -1.26 -5.57
CA TYR A 79 22.11 -1.05 -4.34
C TYR A 79 22.35 -2.17 -3.34
N PHE A 80 22.09 -1.88 -2.06
CA PHE A 80 22.16 -2.89 -1.01
C PHE A 80 20.94 -3.84 -1.09
N PRO A 81 21.14 -5.18 -1.12
CA PRO A 81 20.05 -6.14 -1.32
C PRO A 81 18.95 -6.03 -0.27
N ARG A 82 17.66 -6.06 -0.72
CA ARG A 82 16.50 -5.91 0.17
C ARG A 82 16.51 -6.90 1.33
N ASN A 83 16.77 -8.19 1.05
CA ASN A 83 16.75 -9.26 2.04
C ASN A 83 17.87 -9.15 3.11
N LYS A 84 18.81 -8.22 2.96
CA LYS A 84 19.91 -7.98 3.89
C LYS A 84 19.83 -6.62 4.59
N ARG A 85 18.79 -5.83 4.39
CA ARG A 85 18.67 -4.47 4.94
C ARG A 85 18.75 -4.41 6.47
N GLY A 86 18.33 -5.46 7.16
CA GLY A 86 18.52 -5.60 8.61
C GLY A 86 19.98 -5.69 9.07
N LEU A 87 20.93 -5.97 8.15
CA LEU A 87 22.37 -5.98 8.46
C LEU A 87 23.02 -4.59 8.41
N ILE A 88 22.29 -3.56 8.00
CA ILE A 88 22.79 -2.18 7.96
C ILE A 88 22.85 -1.66 9.41
N PHE A 89 23.95 -1.88 10.10
CA PHE A 89 24.15 -1.37 11.47
C PHE A 89 24.54 0.12 11.49
N SER A 90 25.26 0.60 10.48
CA SER A 90 25.62 2.02 10.29
C SER A 90 25.04 2.52 8.95
N PRO A 91 24.37 3.70 8.94
CA PRO A 91 24.18 4.60 10.07
C PRO A 91 23.23 4.07 11.16
N SER A 92 23.36 4.60 12.37
CA SER A 92 22.40 4.41 13.46
C SER A 92 21.06 5.09 13.12
N PHE A 93 20.01 4.80 13.90
CA PHE A 93 18.72 5.49 13.74
C PHE A 93 18.85 7.01 13.91
N ASN A 94 19.61 7.45 14.91
CA ASN A 94 19.84 8.88 15.17
C ASN A 94 20.60 9.57 14.03
N GLU A 95 21.58 8.90 13.42
CA GLU A 95 22.28 9.42 12.25
C GLU A 95 21.33 9.56 11.05
N VAL A 96 20.39 8.64 10.87
CA VAL A 96 19.35 8.76 9.84
C VAL A 96 18.44 9.96 10.13
N MET A 97 18.06 10.22 11.38
CA MET A 97 17.28 11.42 11.73
C MET A 97 18.08 12.71 11.47
N ASN A 98 19.38 12.73 11.77
CA ASN A 98 20.27 13.84 11.42
C ASN A 98 20.39 14.03 9.90
N TYR A 99 20.45 12.94 9.14
CA TYR A 99 20.42 12.98 7.67
C TYR A 99 19.13 13.61 7.15
N ARG A 100 17.96 13.21 7.69
CA ARG A 100 16.67 13.81 7.33
C ARG A 100 16.68 15.31 7.59
N LYS A 101 17.10 15.71 8.80
CA LYS A 101 17.20 17.12 9.17
C LYS A 101 18.12 17.91 8.25
N HIS A 102 19.28 17.38 7.89
CA HIS A 102 20.23 18.03 6.97
C HIS A 102 19.58 18.35 5.62
N VAL A 103 18.83 17.40 5.05
CA VAL A 103 18.11 17.57 3.78
C VAL A 103 16.98 18.58 3.92
N ASP A 104 16.19 18.51 5.01
CA ASP A 104 15.06 19.39 5.26
C ASP A 104 15.50 20.84 5.54
N ASP A 105 16.61 21.05 6.27
CA ASP A 105 17.22 22.37 6.51
C ASP A 105 17.68 23.02 5.19
N PHE A 106 18.18 22.22 4.24
CA PHE A 106 18.54 22.74 2.93
C PHE A 106 17.30 23.13 2.11
N PHE A 107 16.28 22.30 2.09
CA PHE A 107 15.00 22.63 1.43
C PHE A 107 14.37 23.90 2.01
N THR A 108 14.41 24.11 3.31
CA THR A 108 13.91 25.35 3.96
C THR A 108 14.57 26.60 3.37
N LYS A 109 15.88 26.53 3.08
CA LYS A 109 16.66 27.66 2.53
C LYS A 109 16.40 27.92 1.05
N ILE A 110 16.11 26.89 0.26
CA ILE A 110 16.02 27.02 -1.22
C ILE A 110 14.59 27.26 -1.71
N ILE A 111 13.57 26.81 -0.99
CA ILE A 111 12.16 26.97 -1.36
C ILE A 111 11.73 28.44 -1.46
N GLN A 112 12.44 29.34 -0.79
CA GLN A 112 12.20 30.81 -0.82
C GLN A 112 12.86 31.50 -2.05
N LYS A 113 13.70 30.80 -2.81
CA LYS A 113 14.44 31.39 -3.93
C LYS A 113 13.80 31.04 -5.27
N ASN A 114 13.51 32.05 -6.09
CA ASN A 114 13.10 31.84 -7.49
C ASN A 114 14.26 31.20 -8.27
N SER A 115 14.09 29.95 -8.67
CA SER A 115 15.05 29.21 -9.49
C SER A 115 14.56 29.12 -10.94
N LYS A 116 15.49 29.20 -11.91
CA LYS A 116 15.18 28.95 -13.33
C LYS A 116 14.56 27.55 -13.56
N ASP A 117 14.87 26.58 -12.70
CA ASP A 117 14.37 25.22 -12.76
C ASP A 117 13.16 24.95 -11.81
N PHE A 118 12.55 26.01 -11.28
CA PHE A 118 11.47 25.92 -10.28
C PHE A 118 10.38 24.91 -10.65
N LEU A 119 9.89 24.94 -11.90
CA LEU A 119 8.83 24.02 -12.36
C LEU A 119 9.29 22.55 -12.36
N LYS A 120 10.55 22.29 -12.74
CA LYS A 120 11.10 20.92 -12.74
C LYS A 120 11.30 20.43 -11.31
N ILE A 121 11.89 21.26 -10.46
CA ILE A 121 12.09 20.96 -9.03
C ILE A 121 10.76 20.68 -8.36
N ASN A 122 9.74 21.51 -8.61
CA ASN A 122 8.41 21.33 -8.04
C ASN A 122 7.76 19.98 -8.43
N LYS A 123 7.84 19.59 -9.71
CA LYS A 123 7.33 18.30 -10.18
C LYS A 123 8.03 17.13 -9.50
N LEU A 124 9.33 17.19 -9.33
CA LEU A 124 10.11 16.17 -8.64
C LEU A 124 9.84 16.14 -7.13
N LEU A 125 9.64 17.31 -6.52
CA LEU A 125 9.29 17.43 -5.11
C LEU A 125 7.93 16.77 -4.83
N ILE A 126 6.92 17.05 -5.67
CA ILE A 126 5.60 16.42 -5.57
C ILE A 126 5.72 14.89 -5.72
N LEU A 127 6.46 14.42 -6.72
CA LEU A 127 6.72 12.99 -6.90
C LEU A 127 7.42 12.38 -5.67
N GLY A 128 8.43 13.06 -5.12
CA GLY A 128 9.13 12.63 -3.90
C GLY A 128 8.21 12.55 -2.68
N CYS A 129 7.28 13.50 -2.54
CA CYS A 129 6.27 13.44 -1.48
C CYS A 129 5.35 12.22 -1.64
N HIS A 130 4.86 11.96 -2.85
CA HIS A 130 4.05 10.77 -3.11
C HIS A 130 4.85 9.47 -2.93
N HIS A 131 6.12 9.46 -3.28
CA HIS A 131 7.03 8.34 -3.01
C HIS A 131 7.20 8.12 -1.50
N GLU A 132 7.41 9.17 -0.71
CA GLU A 132 7.49 9.06 0.75
C GLU A 132 6.16 8.58 1.35
N GLN A 133 5.02 9.02 0.81
CA GLN A 133 3.69 8.54 1.23
C GLN A 133 3.48 7.04 0.96
N GLN A 134 4.00 6.48 -0.15
CA GLN A 134 4.05 5.03 -0.34
C GLN A 134 4.88 4.34 0.75
N HIS A 135 6.01 4.94 1.10
CA HIS A 135 6.88 4.42 2.16
C HIS A 135 6.29 4.56 3.57
N GLN A 136 5.39 5.51 3.82
CA GLN A 136 4.62 5.58 5.08
C GLN A 136 3.72 4.35 5.24
N GLU A 137 3.03 3.94 4.19
CA GLU A 137 2.21 2.72 4.19
C GLU A 137 3.07 1.47 4.35
N LEU A 138 4.14 1.32 3.54
CA LEU A 138 5.06 0.19 3.62
C LEU A 138 5.70 0.07 5.00
N LEU A 139 6.09 1.18 5.63
CA LEU A 139 6.66 1.22 6.96
C LEU A 139 5.69 0.64 8.00
N LEU A 140 4.43 1.03 7.96
CA LEU A 140 3.41 0.51 8.88
C LEU A 140 3.12 -0.98 8.65
N MET A 141 3.10 -1.43 7.40
CA MET A 141 2.96 -2.84 7.03
C MET A 141 4.14 -3.66 7.57
N ASP A 142 5.36 -3.16 7.40
CA ASP A 142 6.59 -3.83 7.83
C ASP A 142 6.71 -3.83 9.36
N LEU A 143 6.32 -2.76 10.04
CA LEU A 143 6.24 -2.71 11.51
C LEU A 143 5.18 -3.68 12.06
N LYS A 144 3.99 -3.75 11.44
CA LYS A 144 2.96 -4.72 11.86
C LYS A 144 3.48 -6.15 11.74
N ASN A 145 4.18 -6.46 10.62
CA ASN A 145 4.78 -7.77 10.42
C ASN A 145 5.88 -8.06 11.45
N LEU A 146 6.71 -7.07 11.78
CA LEU A 146 7.73 -7.17 12.82
C LEU A 146 7.12 -7.46 14.19
N PHE A 147 6.13 -6.67 14.61
CA PHE A 147 5.49 -6.83 15.92
C PHE A 147 4.78 -8.18 16.08
N PHE A 148 4.23 -8.71 15.00
CA PHE A 148 3.62 -10.05 15.00
C PHE A 148 4.65 -11.17 15.27
N GLN A 149 5.90 -10.99 14.82
CA GLN A 149 6.95 -12.01 14.97
C GLN A 149 7.78 -11.88 16.26
N ILE A 150 7.75 -10.72 16.91
CA ILE A 150 8.47 -10.51 18.17
C ILE A 150 7.67 -11.14 19.31
N PRO A 151 8.31 -11.96 20.19
CA PRO A 151 7.63 -12.64 21.30
C PRO A 151 7.20 -11.69 22.44
N ILE A 152 7.49 -10.40 22.33
CA ILE A 152 7.13 -9.36 23.29
C ILE A 152 6.05 -8.49 22.69
N ASN A 153 5.00 -8.19 23.47
CA ASN A 153 3.90 -7.35 23.03
C ASN A 153 4.35 -5.90 22.81
N HIS A 154 4.60 -5.53 21.56
CA HIS A 154 4.83 -4.15 21.14
C HIS A 154 3.59 -3.63 20.42
N TYR A 155 3.22 -2.36 20.69
CA TYR A 155 2.05 -1.71 20.09
C TYR A 155 2.40 -0.25 19.76
N LEU A 156 1.84 0.27 18.66
CA LEU A 156 1.94 1.70 18.35
C LEU A 156 1.04 2.56 19.25
N LYS A 157 -0.12 2.04 19.67
CA LYS A 157 -1.07 2.73 20.55
C LYS A 157 -1.74 1.75 21.50
N LYS A 158 -2.19 2.22 22.67
CA LYS A 158 -3.08 1.45 23.54
C LYS A 158 -4.44 1.25 22.88
N LYS A 159 -5.00 0.04 23.12
CA LYS A 159 -6.26 -0.46 22.60
C LYS A 159 -7.37 0.59 22.47
N VAL A 160 -7.94 0.72 21.27
CA VAL A 160 -9.24 1.36 21.07
C VAL A 160 -10.29 0.27 21.22
N SER A 161 -11.29 0.52 22.07
CA SER A 161 -12.42 -0.41 22.28
C SER A 161 -13.22 -0.56 20.99
N SER A 162 -13.42 -1.79 20.54
CA SER A 162 -14.30 -2.09 19.42
C SER A 162 -15.75 -2.06 19.88
N ASN A 163 -16.62 -1.30 19.23
CA ASN A 163 -18.05 -1.42 19.38
C ASN A 163 -18.49 -2.78 18.82
N LYS A 164 -19.24 -3.53 19.61
CA LYS A 164 -19.84 -4.81 19.24
C LYS A 164 -21.31 -4.57 18.96
N ASP A 165 -21.71 -4.49 17.72
CA ASP A 165 -23.09 -4.75 17.34
C ASP A 165 -23.11 -5.28 15.91
N SER A 166 -23.49 -6.55 15.78
CA SER A 166 -23.57 -7.25 14.50
C SER A 166 -25.01 -7.34 14.04
N ASN A 167 -25.35 -6.58 13.01
CA ASN A 167 -26.50 -6.90 12.17
C ASN A 167 -26.02 -7.16 10.75
N PHE A 168 -26.21 -8.39 10.28
CA PHE A 168 -25.91 -8.80 8.92
C PHE A 168 -26.63 -7.86 7.93
N ILE A 169 -25.89 -7.25 7.02
CA ILE A 169 -26.46 -6.48 5.91
C ILE A 169 -26.39 -7.36 4.67
N SER A 170 -27.53 -7.64 4.07
CA SER A 170 -27.62 -8.31 2.76
C SER A 170 -26.72 -7.57 1.75
N PRO A 171 -25.90 -8.28 0.96
CA PRO A 171 -25.01 -7.67 0.00
C PRO A 171 -25.81 -6.81 -0.98
N LYS A 172 -25.51 -5.51 -0.98
CA LYS A 172 -26.09 -4.56 -1.92
C LYS A 172 -25.08 -4.35 -3.04
N TYR A 173 -25.56 -4.27 -4.27
CA TYR A 173 -24.76 -4.06 -5.47
C TYR A 173 -25.10 -2.72 -6.14
N TYR A 174 -24.12 -2.17 -6.83
CA TYR A 174 -24.30 -1.13 -7.83
C TYR A 174 -24.35 -1.80 -9.19
N ASP A 175 -25.31 -1.39 -10.02
CA ASP A 175 -25.48 -1.85 -11.40
C ASP A 175 -24.82 -0.88 -12.37
N PHE A 176 -24.12 -1.41 -13.37
CA PHE A 176 -23.50 -0.65 -14.44
C PHE A 176 -23.90 -1.24 -15.77
N GLU A 177 -24.38 -0.38 -16.67
CA GLU A 177 -24.77 -0.78 -18.01
C GLU A 177 -23.53 -1.00 -18.90
N LYS A 178 -23.70 -1.85 -19.93
CA LYS A 178 -22.66 -2.06 -20.94
C LYS A 178 -22.41 -0.77 -21.72
N GLY A 179 -21.16 -0.55 -22.10
CA GLY A 179 -20.80 0.65 -22.84
C GLY A 179 -19.30 0.88 -22.94
N GLN A 180 -18.96 1.94 -23.65
CA GLN A 180 -17.58 2.40 -23.78
C GLN A 180 -17.31 3.49 -22.75
N TYR A 181 -16.30 3.27 -21.90
CA TYR A 181 -15.96 4.15 -20.79
C TYR A 181 -14.48 4.56 -20.84
N PHE A 182 -14.19 5.75 -20.32
CA PHE A 182 -12.83 6.28 -20.26
C PHE A 182 -12.14 5.90 -18.93
N PHE A 183 -10.93 5.36 -19.02
CA PHE A 183 -10.09 4.92 -17.90
C PHE A 183 -8.72 5.55 -17.92
N GLY A 184 -8.10 5.59 -16.72
CA GLY A 184 -6.81 6.23 -16.52
C GLY A 184 -6.91 7.73 -16.32
N ALA A 185 -5.77 8.36 -16.13
CA ALA A 185 -5.68 9.79 -15.83
C ALA A 185 -5.87 10.64 -17.09
N LYS A 186 -6.53 11.79 -16.92
CA LYS A 186 -6.61 12.83 -17.93
C LYS A 186 -5.31 13.63 -17.98
N ASN A 187 -5.02 14.27 -19.11
CA ASN A 187 -3.78 15.00 -19.34
C ASN A 187 -3.63 16.27 -18.47
N ASP A 188 -4.69 16.76 -17.88
CA ASP A 188 -4.76 17.98 -17.07
C ASP A 188 -4.67 17.73 -15.55
N GLU A 189 -4.49 16.49 -15.12
CA GLU A 189 -4.37 16.16 -13.70
C GLU A 189 -3.03 16.65 -13.12
N ASN A 190 -3.09 17.21 -11.89
CA ASN A 190 -1.94 17.84 -11.24
C ASN A 190 -0.76 16.90 -10.99
N PHE A 191 -1.03 15.67 -10.57
CA PHE A 191 -0.04 14.62 -10.37
C PHE A 191 -0.64 13.25 -10.61
N VAL A 192 0.04 12.46 -11.45
CA VAL A 192 -0.23 11.03 -11.67
C VAL A 192 1.07 10.31 -11.97
N TYR A 193 1.16 9.06 -11.57
CA TYR A 193 2.26 8.20 -11.97
C TYR A 193 2.20 7.86 -13.46
N ASP A 194 3.31 7.40 -14.01
CA ASP A 194 3.40 7.00 -15.41
C ASP A 194 2.46 5.82 -15.75
N ASN A 195 2.21 4.91 -14.79
CA ASN A 195 1.31 3.78 -14.94
C ASN A 195 -0.19 4.14 -14.91
N GLU A 196 -0.53 5.38 -14.56
CA GLU A 196 -1.90 5.93 -14.59
C GLU A 196 -2.17 6.71 -15.88
N ARG A 197 -1.12 7.10 -16.61
CA ARG A 197 -1.18 7.95 -17.81
C ARG A 197 -1.71 7.18 -19.03
N ASN A 198 -1.96 7.93 -20.10
CA ASN A 198 -2.53 7.44 -21.34
C ASN A 198 -3.94 6.88 -21.14
N GLY A 199 -4.80 7.73 -20.58
CA GLY A 199 -6.23 7.41 -20.47
C GLY A 199 -6.78 6.99 -21.82
N HIS A 200 -7.60 5.95 -21.81
CA HIS A 200 -8.12 5.31 -23.02
C HIS A 200 -9.53 4.77 -22.80
N TYR A 201 -10.20 4.44 -23.87
CA TYR A 201 -11.55 3.89 -23.84
C TYR A 201 -11.50 2.36 -23.84
N ILE A 202 -12.31 1.76 -22.96
CA ILE A 202 -12.56 0.31 -22.88
C ILE A 202 -14.05 0.06 -22.94
N TYR A 203 -14.47 -0.95 -23.68
CA TYR A 203 -15.84 -1.45 -23.65
C TYR A 203 -15.97 -2.42 -22.46
N LEU A 204 -16.97 -2.17 -21.62
CA LEU A 204 -17.36 -3.06 -20.53
C LEU A 204 -18.73 -3.64 -20.83
N ASP A 205 -18.89 -4.95 -20.56
CA ASP A 205 -20.19 -5.58 -20.49
C ASP A 205 -20.96 -5.11 -19.26
N LYS A 206 -22.25 -5.40 -19.21
CA LYS A 206 -23.07 -5.14 -18.02
C LYS A 206 -22.51 -5.91 -16.83
N PHE A 207 -22.35 -5.24 -15.69
CA PHE A 207 -21.83 -5.85 -14.47
C PHE A 207 -22.47 -5.26 -13.22
N LYS A 208 -22.30 -5.98 -12.11
CA LYS A 208 -22.64 -5.48 -10.78
C LYS A 208 -21.42 -5.56 -9.87
N ILE A 209 -21.24 -4.56 -9.02
CA ILE A 209 -20.15 -4.53 -8.03
C ILE A 209 -20.71 -4.32 -6.64
N SER A 210 -20.17 -5.06 -5.66
CA SER A 210 -20.61 -4.97 -4.26
C SER A 210 -20.38 -3.57 -3.69
N LYS A 211 -21.34 -3.08 -2.93
CA LYS A 211 -21.20 -1.83 -2.15
C LYS A 211 -20.15 -1.96 -1.06
N TYR A 212 -20.06 -3.12 -0.44
CA TYR A 212 -19.23 -3.38 0.74
C TYR A 212 -18.10 -4.36 0.43
N LEU A 213 -17.03 -4.26 1.20
CA LEU A 213 -16.00 -5.28 1.26
C LEU A 213 -16.53 -6.52 1.96
N VAL A 214 -16.00 -7.69 1.61
CA VAL A 214 -16.28 -8.95 2.30
C VAL A 214 -15.87 -8.85 3.77
N THR A 215 -16.79 -9.20 4.65
CA THR A 215 -16.58 -9.14 6.09
C THR A 215 -15.83 -10.37 6.62
N ASN A 216 -15.30 -10.26 7.83
CA ASN A 216 -14.68 -11.38 8.55
C ASN A 216 -15.71 -12.51 8.80
N ALA A 217 -16.99 -12.17 9.04
CA ALA A 217 -18.06 -13.15 9.18
C ALA A 217 -18.22 -14.01 7.91
N GLU A 218 -18.38 -13.37 6.75
CA GLU A 218 -18.51 -14.05 5.46
C GLU A 218 -17.26 -14.90 5.14
N TYR A 219 -16.09 -14.41 5.50
CA TYR A 219 -14.85 -15.16 5.27
C TYR A 219 -14.72 -16.38 6.19
N LEU A 220 -15.23 -16.30 7.43
CA LEU A 220 -15.32 -17.45 8.33
C LEU A 220 -16.26 -18.54 7.80
N GLU A 221 -17.35 -18.18 7.11
CA GLU A 221 -18.21 -19.15 6.43
C GLU A 221 -17.43 -19.94 5.37
N PHE A 222 -16.63 -19.26 4.54
CA PHE A 222 -15.74 -19.91 3.58
C PHE A 222 -14.76 -20.89 4.25
N ILE A 223 -14.15 -20.48 5.38
CA ILE A 223 -13.23 -21.36 6.14
C ILE A 223 -14.01 -22.57 6.70
N SER A 224 -15.19 -22.34 7.26
CA SER A 224 -16.02 -23.39 7.89
C SER A 224 -16.55 -24.40 6.88
N ASP A 225 -16.80 -23.95 5.64
CA ASP A 225 -17.21 -24.80 4.51
C ASP A 225 -16.00 -25.49 3.82
N ASN A 226 -14.88 -25.62 4.53
CA ASN A 226 -13.65 -26.23 4.05
C ASN A 226 -13.06 -25.55 2.80
N GLY A 227 -13.25 -24.25 2.63
CA GLY A 227 -12.79 -23.50 1.47
C GLY A 227 -11.28 -23.66 1.18
N TYR A 228 -10.45 -23.72 2.22
CA TYR A 228 -9.00 -23.96 2.09
C TYR A 228 -8.64 -25.41 1.72
N LYS A 229 -9.57 -26.36 1.82
CA LYS A 229 -9.33 -27.77 1.50
C LYS A 229 -9.91 -28.19 0.16
N ASN A 230 -10.86 -27.43 -0.37
CA ASN A 230 -11.56 -27.75 -1.60
C ASN A 230 -10.85 -27.13 -2.81
N PHE A 231 -10.06 -27.92 -3.50
CA PHE A 231 -9.26 -27.50 -4.66
C PHE A 231 -10.08 -26.85 -5.81
N LYS A 232 -11.40 -27.13 -5.88
CA LYS A 232 -12.27 -26.62 -6.96
C LYS A 232 -12.39 -25.09 -6.96
N PHE A 233 -12.14 -24.43 -5.84
CA PHE A 233 -12.22 -22.97 -5.73
C PHE A 233 -10.91 -22.29 -6.10
N TRP A 234 -9.78 -23.01 -6.13
CA TRP A 234 -8.46 -22.44 -6.22
C TRP A 234 -7.89 -22.48 -7.63
N LEU A 235 -7.14 -21.45 -7.96
CA LEU A 235 -6.18 -21.52 -9.05
C LEU A 235 -5.06 -22.53 -8.70
N SER A 236 -4.51 -23.22 -9.68
CA SER A 236 -3.49 -24.26 -9.47
C SER A 236 -2.34 -23.79 -8.58
N ASP A 237 -1.69 -22.68 -8.96
CA ASP A 237 -0.56 -22.12 -8.22
C ASP A 237 -0.96 -21.71 -6.78
N GLY A 238 -2.20 -21.21 -6.62
CA GLY A 238 -2.74 -20.82 -5.32
C GLY A 238 -2.95 -22.02 -4.39
N PHE A 239 -3.46 -23.13 -4.92
CA PHE A 239 -3.68 -24.35 -4.15
C PHE A 239 -2.35 -25.00 -3.72
N ASP A 240 -1.37 -25.02 -4.61
CA ASP A 240 -0.04 -25.54 -4.29
C ASP A 240 0.68 -24.64 -3.27
N TRP A 241 0.52 -23.32 -3.41
CA TRP A 241 1.08 -22.36 -2.48
C TRP A 241 0.51 -22.50 -1.06
N ILE A 242 -0.82 -22.64 -0.89
CA ILE A 242 -1.42 -22.83 0.46
C ILE A 242 -0.99 -24.14 1.09
N LYS A 243 -0.89 -25.24 0.30
CA LYS A 243 -0.40 -26.53 0.80
C LYS A 243 1.06 -26.44 1.25
N LYS A 244 1.93 -25.89 0.40
CA LYS A 244 3.37 -25.74 0.69
C LYS A 244 3.64 -24.92 1.95
N ASN A 245 2.82 -23.90 2.21
CA ASN A 245 3.00 -22.97 3.33
C ASN A 245 2.05 -23.25 4.51
N ASN A 246 1.26 -24.33 4.47
CA ASN A 246 0.29 -24.71 5.50
C ASN A 246 -0.69 -23.58 5.85
N ILE A 247 -1.23 -22.91 4.83
CA ILE A 247 -2.13 -21.76 5.00
C ILE A 247 -3.57 -22.25 5.12
N SER A 248 -4.29 -21.80 6.14
CA SER A 248 -5.67 -22.16 6.42
C SER A 248 -6.54 -20.99 6.90
N SER A 249 -5.99 -19.78 6.92
CA SER A 249 -6.69 -18.55 7.32
C SER A 249 -5.93 -17.33 6.80
N PRO A 250 -6.54 -16.12 6.80
CA PRO A 250 -5.85 -14.86 6.53
C PRO A 250 -4.60 -14.68 7.40
N LEU A 251 -3.60 -13.94 6.89
CA LEU A 251 -2.41 -13.62 7.67
C LEU A 251 -2.81 -12.80 8.91
N TYR A 252 -2.14 -13.03 10.02
CA TYR A 252 -2.41 -12.42 11.34
C TYR A 252 -3.65 -12.94 12.08
N TRP A 253 -4.42 -13.87 11.51
CA TRP A 253 -5.44 -14.58 12.27
C TRP A 253 -4.85 -15.75 13.03
N ILE A 254 -5.25 -15.88 14.30
CA ILE A 254 -4.87 -17.00 15.18
C ILE A 254 -6.14 -17.63 15.75
N LYS A 255 -6.26 -18.94 15.61
CA LYS A 255 -7.31 -19.70 16.27
C LYS A 255 -6.82 -20.12 17.66
N HIS A 256 -7.54 -19.70 18.71
CA HIS A 256 -7.31 -20.13 20.07
C HIS A 256 -8.61 -20.69 20.66
N LYS A 257 -8.59 -21.95 21.13
CA LYS A 257 -9.81 -22.70 21.49
C LYS A 257 -10.78 -22.68 20.30
N ASN A 258 -11.99 -22.18 20.48
CA ASN A 258 -13.01 -22.11 19.44
C ASN A 258 -13.23 -20.70 18.87
N LYS A 259 -12.33 -19.77 19.16
CA LYS A 259 -12.42 -18.38 18.72
C LYS A 259 -11.26 -18.01 17.84
N PHE A 260 -11.49 -17.07 16.92
CA PHE A 260 -10.45 -16.42 16.14
C PHE A 260 -10.09 -15.09 16.77
N TYR A 261 -8.81 -14.78 16.72
CA TYR A 261 -8.18 -13.51 17.10
C TYR A 261 -7.41 -12.99 15.91
N GLU A 262 -7.33 -11.68 15.78
CA GLU A 262 -6.45 -11.04 14.81
C GLU A 262 -5.38 -10.20 15.49
N PHE A 263 -4.20 -10.16 14.88
CA PHE A 263 -3.16 -9.24 15.29
C PHE A 263 -3.29 -7.94 14.48
N THR A 264 -3.46 -6.85 15.19
CA THR A 264 -3.42 -5.49 14.65
C THR A 264 -2.10 -4.82 15.05
N ILE A 265 -1.78 -3.67 14.46
CA ILE A 265 -0.61 -2.89 14.90
C ILE A 265 -0.74 -2.40 16.36
N ASN A 266 -1.93 -2.50 16.93
CA ASN A 266 -2.26 -2.19 18.31
C ASN A 266 -2.37 -3.44 19.21
N GLY A 267 -1.95 -4.60 18.70
CA GLY A 267 -1.92 -5.87 19.42
C GLY A 267 -3.04 -6.84 19.02
N PHE A 268 -3.17 -7.93 19.79
CA PHE A 268 -4.19 -8.93 19.58
C PHE A 268 -5.56 -8.49 20.08
N SER A 269 -6.59 -8.75 19.28
CA SER A 269 -7.99 -8.61 19.65
C SER A 269 -8.81 -9.82 19.18
N GLU A 270 -9.93 -10.10 19.84
CA GLU A 270 -10.91 -11.04 19.30
C GLU A 270 -11.38 -10.53 17.94
N LEU A 271 -11.51 -11.44 16.97
CA LEU A 271 -11.87 -11.10 15.60
C LEU A 271 -13.24 -10.41 15.56
N ASN A 272 -13.27 -9.17 15.07
CA ASN A 272 -14.52 -8.46 14.87
C ASN A 272 -15.16 -8.89 13.54
N LEU A 273 -16.33 -9.51 13.61
CA LEU A 273 -17.02 -10.13 12.48
C LEU A 273 -17.53 -9.12 11.45
N ASP A 274 -17.79 -7.88 11.86
CA ASP A 274 -18.34 -6.82 11.01
C ASP A 274 -17.29 -6.06 10.20
N LEU A 275 -16.01 -6.24 10.52
CA LEU A 275 -14.94 -5.58 9.79
C LEU A 275 -14.63 -6.32 8.49
N PRO A 276 -14.15 -5.61 7.46
CA PRO A 276 -13.63 -6.24 6.26
C PRO A 276 -12.51 -7.22 6.57
N VAL A 277 -12.53 -8.40 5.94
CA VAL A 277 -11.41 -9.33 5.96
C VAL A 277 -10.18 -8.65 5.34
N THR A 278 -9.03 -8.80 5.97
CA THR A 278 -7.78 -8.19 5.49
C THR A 278 -6.63 -9.18 5.50
N HIS A 279 -5.50 -8.75 4.88
CA HIS A 279 -4.28 -9.54 4.83
C HIS A 279 -4.46 -10.90 4.15
N ILE A 280 -5.16 -10.87 3.03
CA ILE A 280 -5.39 -12.01 2.14
C ILE A 280 -4.60 -11.82 0.84
N SER A 281 -4.12 -12.91 0.28
CA SER A 281 -3.51 -12.97 -1.04
C SER A 281 -4.56 -12.85 -2.16
N TYR A 282 -4.10 -12.62 -3.38
CA TYR A 282 -4.99 -12.71 -4.54
C TYR A 282 -5.61 -14.11 -4.68
N TYR A 283 -4.83 -15.15 -4.43
CA TYR A 283 -5.32 -16.52 -4.49
C TYR A 283 -6.45 -16.79 -3.52
N GLU A 284 -6.36 -16.28 -2.29
CA GLU A 284 -7.39 -16.36 -1.27
C GLU A 284 -8.64 -15.56 -1.67
N ALA A 285 -8.44 -14.37 -2.24
CA ALA A 285 -9.53 -13.52 -2.70
C ALA A 285 -10.31 -14.14 -3.88
N ASP A 286 -9.60 -14.71 -4.86
CA ASP A 286 -10.21 -15.41 -6.02
C ASP A 286 -10.93 -16.69 -5.57
N ALA A 287 -10.33 -17.47 -4.66
CA ALA A 287 -10.95 -18.68 -4.12
C ALA A 287 -12.26 -18.37 -3.36
N PHE A 288 -12.27 -17.33 -2.53
CA PHE A 288 -13.47 -16.85 -1.87
C PHE A 288 -14.54 -16.42 -2.90
N ALA A 289 -14.15 -15.64 -3.90
CA ALA A 289 -15.08 -15.18 -4.92
C ALA A 289 -15.73 -16.35 -5.66
N ARG A 290 -14.97 -17.36 -6.07
CA ARG A 290 -15.49 -18.60 -6.71
C ARG A 290 -16.40 -19.40 -5.78
N TRP A 291 -16.01 -19.56 -4.51
CA TRP A 291 -16.84 -20.23 -3.52
C TRP A 291 -18.21 -19.54 -3.37
N SER A 292 -18.24 -18.22 -3.37
CA SER A 292 -19.49 -17.44 -3.25
C SER A 292 -20.28 -17.35 -4.57
N GLY A 293 -19.86 -18.05 -5.65
CA GLY A 293 -20.49 -18.00 -6.97
C GLY A 293 -20.36 -16.63 -7.66
N LYS A 294 -19.31 -15.89 -7.33
CA LYS A 294 -19.03 -14.54 -7.83
C LYS A 294 -17.59 -14.46 -8.38
N ARG A 295 -17.15 -13.25 -8.74
CA ARG A 295 -15.80 -12.98 -9.22
C ARG A 295 -15.21 -11.72 -8.59
N LEU A 296 -13.92 -11.53 -8.75
CA LEU A 296 -13.29 -10.24 -8.50
C LEU A 296 -13.62 -9.27 -9.64
N PRO A 297 -13.74 -7.95 -9.38
CA PRO A 297 -13.86 -6.97 -10.44
C PRO A 297 -12.55 -6.86 -11.23
N THR A 298 -12.63 -6.47 -12.49
CA THR A 298 -11.48 -5.93 -13.21
C THR A 298 -11.09 -4.56 -12.65
N GLU A 299 -9.86 -4.11 -12.88
CA GLU A 299 -9.45 -2.76 -12.46
C GLU A 299 -10.28 -1.66 -13.12
N TYR A 300 -10.81 -1.93 -14.31
CA TYR A 300 -11.66 -1.02 -15.06
C TYR A 300 -13.07 -0.91 -14.46
N GLU A 301 -13.70 -2.04 -14.14
CA GLU A 301 -14.99 -2.07 -13.43
C GLU A 301 -14.88 -1.36 -12.08
N TRP A 302 -13.78 -1.61 -11.36
CA TRP A 302 -13.52 -0.96 -10.09
C TRP A 302 -13.36 0.57 -10.24
N GLU A 303 -12.55 1.03 -11.22
CA GLU A 303 -12.30 2.45 -11.46
C GLU A 303 -13.56 3.19 -11.87
N LEU A 304 -14.36 2.60 -12.80
CA LEU A 304 -15.65 3.18 -13.21
C LEU A 304 -16.57 3.35 -12.01
N SER A 305 -16.69 2.31 -11.18
CA SER A 305 -17.56 2.33 -10.02
C SER A 305 -17.13 3.39 -9.00
N SER A 306 -15.84 3.51 -8.75
CA SER A 306 -15.30 4.44 -7.76
C SER A 306 -15.49 5.91 -8.12
N LYS A 307 -15.56 6.25 -9.41
CA LYS A 307 -15.75 7.64 -9.89
C LYS A 307 -17.10 8.25 -9.49
N ASN A 308 -18.07 7.41 -9.13
CA ASN A 308 -19.38 7.86 -8.64
C ASN A 308 -19.33 8.33 -7.16
N PHE A 309 -18.19 8.17 -6.49
CA PHE A 309 -18.02 8.51 -5.08
C PHE A 309 -16.90 9.53 -4.91
N GLY A 310 -17.07 10.42 -3.92
CA GLY A 310 -16.00 11.31 -3.50
C GLY A 310 -14.86 10.56 -2.82
N ILE A 311 -13.71 11.21 -2.74
CA ILE A 311 -12.56 10.70 -1.98
C ILE A 311 -12.82 10.92 -0.49
N SER A 312 -13.57 10.01 0.10
CA SER A 312 -13.83 9.94 1.54
C SER A 312 -13.69 8.50 2.01
N GLY A 313 -13.16 8.30 3.22
CA GLY A 313 -12.96 6.95 3.76
C GLY A 313 -11.96 6.92 4.90
N ASN A 314 -11.68 5.72 5.37
CA ASN A 314 -10.72 5.46 6.42
C ASN A 314 -9.31 5.41 5.83
N PHE A 315 -8.63 6.56 5.85
CA PHE A 315 -7.25 6.76 5.40
C PHE A 315 -6.30 6.94 6.60
N LEU A 316 -4.99 7.07 6.35
CA LEU A 316 -3.94 7.21 7.36
C LEU A 316 -4.25 8.29 8.40
N GLU A 317 -4.83 9.41 7.98
CA GLU A 317 -5.16 10.56 8.82
C GLU A 317 -6.21 10.24 9.91
N SER A 318 -6.96 9.14 9.76
CA SER A 318 -7.87 8.67 10.81
C SER A 318 -7.12 8.14 12.04
N CYS A 319 -5.85 7.77 11.86
CA CYS A 319 -4.99 7.14 12.87
C CYS A 319 -5.57 5.84 13.47
N ASN A 320 -6.50 5.18 12.78
CA ASN A 320 -7.04 3.89 13.20
C ASN A 320 -6.05 2.76 12.93
N TYR A 321 -5.29 2.83 11.83
CA TYR A 321 -4.34 1.83 11.34
C TYR A 321 -4.94 0.42 11.19
N HIS A 322 -6.27 0.36 11.10
CA HIS A 322 -7.05 -0.84 10.94
C HIS A 322 -8.36 -0.51 10.22
N THR A 323 -9.03 -1.51 9.65
CA THR A 323 -10.33 -1.32 8.98
C THR A 323 -11.42 -0.93 9.97
N ILE A 324 -12.43 -0.25 9.45
CA ILE A 324 -13.67 0.08 10.16
C ILE A 324 -14.86 -0.57 9.45
N SER A 325 -15.98 -0.73 10.14
CA SER A 325 -17.21 -1.23 9.52
C SER A 325 -17.69 -0.27 8.43
N GLU A 326 -18.05 -0.82 7.28
CA GLU A 326 -18.62 -0.04 6.16
C GLU A 326 -20.14 0.16 6.29
N LYS A 327 -20.77 -0.37 7.35
CA LYS A 327 -22.20 -0.25 7.56
C LYS A 327 -22.67 1.19 7.74
N GLU A 328 -21.90 1.97 8.47
CA GLU A 328 -22.21 3.37 8.79
C GLU A 328 -21.52 4.36 7.88
N ASN A 329 -20.32 4.02 7.40
CA ASN A 329 -19.46 4.88 6.60
C ASN A 329 -19.12 4.21 5.26
N HIS A 330 -20.13 4.08 4.41
CA HIS A 330 -19.94 3.52 3.07
C HIS A 330 -18.93 4.35 2.27
N SER A 331 -17.81 3.74 1.92
CA SER A 331 -16.77 4.33 1.10
C SER A 331 -16.26 3.35 0.06
N PHE A 332 -16.02 3.85 -1.16
CA PHE A 332 -15.42 3.04 -2.21
C PHE A 332 -13.87 3.02 -2.10
N CYS A 333 -13.29 3.90 -1.29
CA CYS A 333 -11.85 4.05 -1.12
C CYS A 333 -11.45 4.21 0.35
N GLY A 334 -10.18 4.00 0.63
CA GLY A 334 -9.66 3.85 1.99
C GLY A 334 -10.00 2.46 2.54
N ASN A 335 -9.93 2.27 3.83
CA ASN A 335 -10.22 1.02 4.53
C ASN A 335 -9.25 -0.13 4.18
N ALA A 336 -9.37 -0.76 3.03
CA ALA A 336 -8.41 -1.76 2.55
C ALA A 336 -8.31 -1.75 1.02
N TRP A 337 -7.13 -2.11 0.48
CA TRP A 337 -6.91 -2.32 -0.94
C TRP A 337 -7.79 -3.45 -1.47
N ASN A 338 -8.46 -3.24 -2.58
CA ASN A 338 -9.31 -4.23 -3.22
C ASN A 338 -8.52 -4.97 -4.30
N TRP A 339 -8.37 -6.28 -4.19
CA TRP A 339 -7.84 -7.10 -5.27
C TRP A 339 -8.75 -7.03 -6.50
N THR A 340 -8.14 -6.89 -7.66
CA THR A 340 -8.83 -6.99 -8.95
C THR A 340 -8.34 -8.22 -9.72
N SER A 341 -9.12 -8.68 -10.70
CA SER A 341 -8.72 -9.76 -11.60
C SER A 341 -7.73 -9.31 -12.69
N SER A 342 -7.35 -8.03 -12.72
CA SER A 342 -6.47 -7.47 -13.75
C SER A 342 -5.00 -7.66 -13.41
N TYR A 343 -4.24 -8.14 -14.39
CA TYR A 343 -2.79 -8.15 -14.32
C TYR A 343 -2.22 -6.74 -14.41
N TYR A 344 -1.12 -6.51 -13.69
CA TYR A 344 -0.40 -5.24 -13.76
C TYR A 344 0.42 -5.17 -15.04
N ILE A 345 -0.21 -4.65 -16.10
CA ILE A 345 0.37 -4.46 -17.43
C ILE A 345 0.33 -2.98 -17.81
N PRO A 346 1.14 -2.53 -18.79
CA PRO A 346 1.10 -1.16 -19.26
C PRO A 346 -0.22 -0.83 -19.95
N TYR A 347 -0.72 0.38 -19.77
CA TYR A 347 -1.84 0.89 -20.58
C TYR A 347 -1.40 1.14 -22.03
N PRO A 348 -2.33 1.15 -23.01
CA PRO A 348 -2.03 1.43 -24.41
C PRO A 348 -1.21 2.71 -24.56
N GLY A 349 -0.10 2.67 -25.31
CA GLY A 349 0.79 3.81 -25.51
C GLY A 349 1.61 4.23 -24.27
N PHE A 350 1.73 3.39 -23.27
CA PHE A 350 2.53 3.66 -22.06
C PHE A 350 3.94 4.13 -22.40
N LYS A 351 4.39 5.15 -21.67
CA LYS A 351 5.77 5.65 -21.72
C LYS A 351 6.27 5.87 -20.30
N PRO A 352 7.34 5.20 -19.87
CA PRO A 352 7.90 5.38 -18.55
C PRO A 352 8.39 6.82 -18.36
N PHE A 353 8.54 7.25 -17.12
CA PHE A 353 9.25 8.47 -16.79
C PHE A 353 10.66 8.46 -17.42
N LYS A 354 11.27 9.63 -17.57
CA LYS A 354 12.61 9.75 -18.15
C LYS A 354 13.69 9.72 -17.06
N GLY A 355 14.91 9.31 -17.47
CA GLY A 355 16.07 9.27 -16.59
C GLY A 355 15.94 8.23 -15.48
N ILE A 356 16.50 8.52 -14.32
CA ILE A 356 16.47 7.62 -13.15
C ILE A 356 15.04 7.13 -12.80
N LEU A 357 14.05 7.97 -13.01
CA LEU A 357 12.64 7.64 -12.72
C LEU A 357 12.03 6.63 -13.71
N ALA A 358 12.70 6.32 -14.82
CA ALA A 358 12.24 5.30 -15.77
C ALA A 358 12.10 3.91 -15.12
N GLU A 359 12.84 3.66 -14.05
CA GLU A 359 12.81 2.39 -13.33
C GLU A 359 11.72 2.32 -12.25
N TYR A 360 10.86 3.35 -12.12
CA TYR A 360 9.94 3.47 -10.98
C TYR A 360 8.82 2.43 -11.00
N ASN A 361 8.10 2.27 -12.12
CA ASN A 361 6.93 1.38 -12.21
C ASN A 361 7.07 0.27 -13.26
N ASN A 362 7.64 0.56 -14.42
CA ASN A 362 7.56 -0.32 -15.59
C ASN A 362 8.20 -1.69 -15.40
N LYS A 363 9.28 -1.79 -14.64
CA LYS A 363 9.97 -3.06 -14.41
C LYS A 363 9.22 -4.04 -13.48
N PHE A 364 8.14 -3.58 -12.88
CA PHE A 364 7.26 -4.40 -12.05
C PHE A 364 6.03 -4.93 -12.80
N MET A 365 5.85 -4.58 -14.08
CA MET A 365 4.71 -5.00 -14.91
C MET A 365 4.84 -6.44 -15.41
N ALA A 366 5.08 -7.36 -14.48
CA ALA A 366 5.16 -8.79 -14.73
C ALA A 366 4.76 -9.58 -13.49
N ASN A 367 3.91 -10.60 -13.65
CA ASN A 367 3.50 -11.55 -12.61
C ASN A 367 2.83 -10.91 -11.38
N GLN A 368 2.38 -9.67 -11.48
CA GLN A 368 1.68 -8.96 -10.41
C GLN A 368 0.26 -8.64 -10.83
N LEU A 369 -0.61 -8.45 -9.85
CA LEU A 369 -1.99 -8.05 -10.06
C LEU A 369 -2.28 -6.69 -9.45
N VAL A 370 -3.27 -6.01 -10.02
CA VAL A 370 -3.64 -4.67 -9.62
C VAL A 370 -4.55 -4.71 -8.39
N LEU A 371 -4.24 -3.83 -7.43
CA LEU A 371 -5.11 -3.49 -6.33
C LEU A 371 -5.56 -2.03 -6.47
N ARG A 372 -6.79 -1.76 -6.06
CA ARG A 372 -7.42 -0.43 -6.16
C ARG A 372 -7.99 -0.01 -4.80
N GLY A 373 -8.15 1.27 -4.59
CA GLY A 373 -8.94 1.82 -3.48
C GLY A 373 -8.16 2.49 -2.35
N GLY A 374 -6.89 2.19 -2.15
CA GLY A 374 -6.19 2.63 -0.95
C GLY A 374 -6.58 1.82 0.29
N SER A 375 -5.90 2.05 1.38
CA SER A 375 -6.15 1.41 2.67
C SER A 375 -6.18 2.42 3.82
N CYS A 376 -6.49 1.95 5.02
CA CYS A 376 -6.38 2.74 6.25
C CYS A 376 -4.94 3.17 6.59
N LEU A 377 -3.95 2.67 5.85
CA LEU A 377 -2.54 3.05 5.97
C LEU A 377 -2.09 4.01 4.86
N THR A 378 -2.91 4.20 3.83
CA THR A 378 -2.63 5.10 2.70
C THR A 378 -2.94 6.53 3.10
N PRO A 379 -2.02 7.51 2.93
CA PRO A 379 -2.35 8.93 3.09
C PRO A 379 -3.41 9.38 2.08
N LYS A 380 -4.44 10.11 2.55
CA LYS A 380 -5.54 10.57 1.70
C LYS A 380 -5.06 11.39 0.50
N SER A 381 -4.07 12.26 0.70
CA SER A 381 -3.50 13.09 -0.37
C SER A 381 -2.71 12.30 -1.41
N HIS A 382 -2.36 11.04 -1.12
CA HIS A 382 -1.70 10.12 -2.05
C HIS A 382 -2.70 9.43 -2.97
N TYR A 383 -3.93 9.23 -2.51
CA TYR A 383 -4.96 8.48 -3.22
C TYR A 383 -5.57 9.27 -4.41
N ARG A 384 -5.85 8.57 -5.48
CA ARG A 384 -6.61 8.99 -6.68
C ARG A 384 -7.42 7.79 -7.19
N HIS A 385 -8.57 8.05 -7.85
CA HIS A 385 -9.36 6.95 -8.44
C HIS A 385 -8.58 6.18 -9.51
N THR A 386 -7.61 6.81 -10.17
CA THR A 386 -6.75 6.20 -11.18
C THR A 386 -5.54 5.45 -10.62
N TYR A 387 -5.25 5.60 -9.30
CA TYR A 387 -4.07 4.98 -8.68
C TYR A 387 -4.10 3.46 -8.80
N ARG A 388 -3.01 2.88 -9.32
CA ARG A 388 -2.81 1.45 -9.54
C ARG A 388 -1.72 0.95 -8.59
N ASN A 389 -2.10 0.26 -7.53
CA ASN A 389 -1.17 -0.46 -6.67
C ASN A 389 -1.03 -1.90 -7.19
N PHE A 390 0.07 -2.57 -6.87
CA PHE A 390 0.35 -3.90 -7.41
C PHE A 390 1.19 -4.73 -6.44
N PHE A 391 0.87 -6.02 -6.36
CA PHE A 391 1.58 -7.01 -5.55
C PHE A 391 1.60 -8.36 -6.26
N TYR A 392 2.52 -9.24 -5.85
CA TYR A 392 2.51 -10.62 -6.32
C TYR A 392 1.26 -11.35 -5.80
N PRO A 393 0.73 -12.35 -6.54
CA PRO A 393 -0.53 -13.00 -6.18
C PRO A 393 -0.48 -13.76 -4.84
N HIS A 394 0.69 -14.09 -4.35
CA HIS A 394 0.88 -14.74 -3.04
C HIS A 394 1.13 -13.76 -1.88
N ASP A 395 1.36 -12.49 -2.15
CA ASP A 395 1.59 -11.48 -1.12
C ASP A 395 0.31 -11.24 -0.30
N ARG A 396 0.44 -11.12 1.02
CA ARG A 396 -0.68 -10.90 1.92
C ARG A 396 -0.36 -10.07 3.19
N TRP A 397 0.85 -9.51 3.29
CA TRP A 397 1.17 -8.63 4.42
C TRP A 397 0.63 -7.20 4.23
N GLN A 398 0.24 -6.81 3.02
CA GLN A 398 -0.46 -5.56 2.74
C GLN A 398 -1.90 -5.58 3.27
N MET A 399 -2.48 -4.40 3.49
CA MET A 399 -3.87 -4.23 3.93
C MET A 399 -4.83 -4.44 2.73
N SER A 400 -4.89 -5.67 2.23
CA SER A 400 -5.71 -6.09 1.08
C SER A 400 -6.99 -6.79 1.50
N SER A 401 -8.05 -6.64 0.74
CA SER A 401 -9.40 -7.16 0.98
C SER A 401 -10.09 -7.55 -0.33
N ILE A 402 -11.36 -7.97 -0.24
CA ILE A 402 -12.20 -8.42 -1.33
C ILE A 402 -13.39 -7.48 -1.53
N ARG A 403 -13.57 -7.03 -2.77
CA ARG A 403 -14.85 -6.48 -3.25
C ARG A 403 -15.33 -7.37 -4.38
N LEU A 404 -16.57 -7.86 -4.31
CA LEU A 404 -17.10 -8.82 -5.26
C LEU A 404 -17.76 -8.13 -6.44
N ALA A 405 -17.76 -8.81 -7.60
CA ALA A 405 -18.50 -8.46 -8.81
C ALA A 405 -19.29 -9.66 -9.33
N ILE A 406 -20.31 -9.37 -10.12
CA ILE A 406 -21.16 -10.35 -10.82
C ILE A 406 -21.18 -10.00 -12.31
#